data_58b803d4c79e9b0fa353300868e8d8cf
#
_entry.id   58b803d4c79e9b0fa353300868e8d8cf
#
_cell.length_a   1.000
_cell.length_b   1.000
_cell.length_c   1.000
_cell.angle_alpha   90.00
_cell.angle_beta   90.00
_cell.angle_gamma   90.00
#
_symmetry.space_group_name_H-M   'P 1'
#
loop_
_entity.id
_entity.type
_entity.pdbx_description
1 polymer ?
#
loop_
_entity_poly.entity_id
_entity_poly.type
_entity_poly.pdbx_seq_one_letter_code
_entity_poly.pdbx_strand_id
1 'polypeptide(L)'
;MTCSRIIRMLAFATLLGVGATFGFRDGIVAGVIVFVLVVPFEKLFRRHDQRLRRPGLGTDLAHVVARPVLAPVGLVVAVVVGALSFAWLPGLALRPIVGALPGWARVAAGVALFDLAAYWAHRWSHEVPFLWRFHSVHHSAAHLDWVSGFRVHPADGALLAPPFVLLLGAGFTPATVGALAVVQGVVGLFLHANVRWRLRPLQRVVATPEFHHWHHANDPDAWWTNYSGLLPVWDQVFGTYRVPADRRPQVYGTDTPVPVDLVGQLTWPLRGLPRPGWVLRHPVATARRTATAARRGLGQVWHSTTRRRHPVPVPF
;
A
#
# COMPACT_ATOMS: atom_id res chain seq x y z
N MET A 1 1.36 9.30 -37.86
CA MET A 1 1.63 8.67 -36.51
C MET A 1 3.08 8.20 -36.50
N THR A 2 3.87 8.55 -35.49
CA THR A 2 5.25 8.06 -35.39
C THR A 2 5.27 6.58 -34.99
N CYS A 3 6.23 5.81 -35.50
CA CYS A 3 6.41 4.38 -35.22
C CYS A 3 6.39 4.09 -33.70
N SER A 4 6.91 4.99 -32.88
CA SER A 4 6.86 4.94 -31.41
C SER A 4 5.43 4.98 -30.84
N ARG A 5 4.48 5.68 -31.49
CA ARG A 5 3.07 5.69 -31.03
C ARG A 5 2.38 4.37 -31.37
N ILE A 6 2.65 3.80 -32.53
CA ILE A 6 2.09 2.51 -32.96
C ILE A 6 2.60 1.40 -32.03
N ILE A 7 3.89 1.34 -31.73
CA ILE A 7 4.47 0.36 -30.80
C ILE A 7 3.84 0.48 -29.41
N ARG A 8 3.63 1.68 -28.90
CA ARG A 8 2.97 1.88 -27.58
C ARG A 8 1.50 1.45 -27.60
N MET A 9 0.78 1.71 -28.69
CA MET A 9 -0.61 1.28 -28.85
C MET A 9 -0.72 -0.24 -28.96
N LEU A 10 0.17 -0.89 -29.71
CA LEU A 10 0.20 -2.35 -29.82
C LEU A 10 0.60 -3.01 -28.51
N ALA A 11 1.61 -2.49 -27.80
CA ALA A 11 1.99 -2.97 -26.48
C ALA A 11 0.83 -2.80 -25.46
N PHE A 12 0.13 -1.68 -25.50
CA PHE A 12 -1.04 -1.43 -24.65
C PHE A 12 -2.21 -2.37 -24.98
N ALA A 13 -2.50 -2.58 -26.27
CA ALA A 13 -3.54 -3.52 -26.72
C ALA A 13 -3.21 -4.98 -26.36
N THR A 14 -1.93 -5.37 -26.46
CA THR A 14 -1.47 -6.71 -26.04
C THR A 14 -1.60 -6.90 -24.53
N LEU A 15 -1.21 -5.88 -23.72
CA LEU A 15 -1.38 -5.90 -22.27
C LEU A 15 -2.86 -5.96 -21.85
N LEU A 16 -3.74 -5.23 -22.56
CA LEU A 16 -5.19 -5.31 -22.37
C LEU A 16 -5.73 -6.71 -22.69
N GLY A 17 -5.28 -7.31 -23.79
CA GLY A 17 -5.68 -8.67 -24.19
C GLY A 17 -5.25 -9.72 -23.18
N VAL A 18 -4.02 -9.63 -22.67
CA VAL A 18 -3.49 -10.52 -21.63
C VAL A 18 -4.24 -10.31 -20.30
N GLY A 19 -4.49 -9.08 -19.90
CA GLY A 19 -5.26 -8.77 -18.69
C GLY A 19 -6.71 -9.29 -18.75
N ALA A 20 -7.33 -9.22 -19.94
CA ALA A 20 -8.69 -9.70 -20.17
C ALA A 20 -8.81 -11.23 -20.08
N THR A 21 -7.76 -11.98 -20.46
CA THR A 21 -7.77 -13.45 -20.41
C THR A 21 -7.47 -14.02 -19.02
N PHE A 22 -6.74 -13.31 -18.15
CA PHE A 22 -6.22 -13.85 -16.89
C PHE A 22 -6.89 -13.38 -15.60
N GLY A 23 -8.06 -12.74 -15.64
CA GLY A 23 -8.73 -12.40 -14.37
C GLY A 23 -9.77 -11.29 -14.45
N PHE A 24 -10.09 -10.78 -15.62
CA PHE A 24 -11.05 -9.68 -15.78
C PHE A 24 -12.44 -10.04 -15.25
N ARG A 25 -12.91 -11.28 -15.55
CA ARG A 25 -14.22 -11.76 -15.10
C ARG A 25 -14.33 -11.84 -13.58
N ASP A 26 -13.35 -12.45 -12.93
CA ASP A 26 -13.37 -12.66 -11.47
C ASP A 26 -13.17 -11.35 -10.73
N GLY A 27 -12.36 -10.44 -11.26
CA GLY A 27 -12.19 -9.09 -10.74
C GLY A 27 -13.47 -8.24 -10.83
N ILE A 28 -14.24 -8.34 -11.93
CA ILE A 28 -15.54 -7.67 -12.07
C ILE A 28 -16.54 -8.25 -11.07
N VAL A 29 -16.64 -9.58 -10.98
CA VAL A 29 -17.57 -10.26 -10.06
C VAL A 29 -17.24 -9.87 -8.61
N ALA A 30 -15.98 -9.93 -8.22
CA ALA A 30 -15.55 -9.49 -6.88
C ALA A 30 -15.87 -8.00 -6.65
N GLY A 31 -15.61 -7.13 -7.61
CA GLY A 31 -15.93 -5.70 -7.55
C GLY A 31 -17.43 -5.46 -7.40
N VAL A 32 -18.29 -6.19 -8.14
CA VAL A 32 -19.74 -6.09 -8.02
C VAL A 32 -20.21 -6.58 -6.64
N ILE A 33 -19.68 -7.70 -6.14
CA ILE A 33 -20.02 -8.22 -4.81
C ILE A 33 -19.65 -7.18 -3.74
N VAL A 34 -18.44 -6.63 -3.78
CA VAL A 34 -18.00 -5.59 -2.84
C VAL A 34 -18.90 -4.36 -2.95
N PHE A 35 -19.23 -3.92 -4.18
CA PHE A 35 -20.13 -2.79 -4.41
C PHE A 35 -21.51 -3.04 -3.77
N VAL A 36 -22.13 -4.19 -4.03
CA VAL A 36 -23.46 -4.53 -3.51
C VAL A 36 -23.46 -4.65 -1.98
N LEU A 37 -22.37 -5.15 -1.39
CA LEU A 37 -22.29 -5.33 0.05
C LEU A 37 -21.85 -4.05 0.79
N VAL A 38 -20.85 -3.32 0.29
CA VAL A 38 -20.23 -2.21 1.03
C VAL A 38 -20.98 -0.88 0.83
N VAL A 39 -21.46 -0.59 -0.38
CA VAL A 39 -22.11 0.70 -0.66
C VAL A 39 -23.38 0.94 0.20
N PRO A 40 -24.27 -0.02 0.42
CA PRO A 40 -25.40 0.18 1.32
C PRO A 40 -24.97 0.53 2.75
N PHE A 41 -23.93 -0.14 3.27
CA PHE A 41 -23.41 0.16 4.60
C PHE A 41 -22.78 1.55 4.67
N GLU A 42 -22.01 1.97 3.67
CA GLU A 42 -21.48 3.34 3.61
C GLU A 42 -22.58 4.39 3.56
N LYS A 43 -23.68 4.11 2.88
CA LYS A 43 -24.84 5.01 2.80
C LYS A 43 -25.62 5.09 4.11
N LEU A 44 -25.87 3.96 4.75
CA LEU A 44 -26.61 3.88 6.01
C LEU A 44 -25.81 4.41 7.21
N PHE A 45 -24.50 4.15 7.22
CA PHE A 45 -23.62 4.46 8.35
C PHE A 45 -22.55 5.48 8.02
N ARG A 46 -22.82 6.37 7.04
CA ARG A 46 -21.85 7.36 6.53
C ARG A 46 -21.23 8.19 7.66
N ARG A 47 -19.94 8.37 7.57
CA ARG A 47 -19.14 9.26 8.41
C ARG A 47 -19.19 10.71 7.92
N HIS A 48 -18.89 10.89 6.65
CA HIS A 48 -18.97 12.16 5.94
C HIS A 48 -20.11 12.12 4.94
N ASP A 49 -20.86 13.24 4.85
CA ASP A 49 -21.92 13.37 3.85
C ASP A 49 -21.31 13.71 2.49
N GLN A 50 -20.81 12.67 1.83
CA GLN A 50 -20.25 12.81 0.49
C GLN A 50 -21.20 12.26 -0.58
N ARG A 51 -21.30 13.02 -1.69
CA ARG A 51 -22.11 12.59 -2.85
C ARG A 51 -21.49 11.35 -3.50
N LEU A 52 -22.32 10.53 -4.17
CA LEU A 52 -21.79 9.40 -4.96
C LEU A 52 -20.78 9.88 -6.01
N ARG A 53 -21.10 10.98 -6.73
CA ARG A 53 -20.19 11.64 -7.68
C ARG A 53 -19.36 12.71 -6.96
N ARG A 54 -18.47 12.25 -6.08
CA ARG A 54 -17.53 13.10 -5.39
C ARG A 54 -16.29 13.44 -6.25
N PRO A 55 -15.59 14.54 -5.96
CA PRO A 55 -14.29 14.81 -6.59
C PRO A 55 -13.33 13.62 -6.43
N GLY A 56 -12.59 13.29 -7.48
CA GLY A 56 -11.63 12.18 -7.49
C GLY A 56 -12.23 10.79 -7.76
N LEU A 57 -13.56 10.60 -7.78
CA LEU A 57 -14.16 9.29 -8.07
C LEU A 57 -13.74 8.76 -9.43
N GLY A 58 -13.67 9.61 -10.47
CA GLY A 58 -13.22 9.20 -11.81
C GLY A 58 -11.80 8.63 -11.82
N THR A 59 -10.92 9.21 -11.02
CA THR A 59 -9.54 8.71 -10.84
C THR A 59 -9.53 7.38 -10.11
N ASP A 60 -10.31 7.23 -9.05
CA ASP A 60 -10.40 5.97 -8.30
C ASP A 60 -10.94 4.84 -9.18
N LEU A 61 -12.00 5.10 -9.96
CA LEU A 61 -12.53 4.14 -10.93
C LEU A 61 -11.52 3.82 -12.04
N ALA A 62 -10.73 4.80 -12.48
CA ALA A 62 -9.66 4.56 -13.44
C ALA A 62 -8.59 3.61 -12.87
N HIS A 63 -8.24 3.70 -11.59
CA HIS A 63 -7.37 2.72 -10.91
C HIS A 63 -8.00 1.33 -10.86
N VAL A 64 -9.29 1.22 -10.53
CA VAL A 64 -10.01 -0.08 -10.55
C VAL A 64 -9.92 -0.73 -11.94
N VAL A 65 -10.25 0.02 -12.99
CA VAL A 65 -10.26 -0.48 -14.37
C VAL A 65 -8.85 -0.80 -14.89
N ALA A 66 -7.86 0.00 -14.52
CA ALA A 66 -6.47 -0.20 -14.95
C ALA A 66 -5.78 -1.35 -14.19
N ARG A 67 -6.28 -1.75 -13.01
CA ARG A 67 -5.64 -2.74 -12.14
C ARG A 67 -5.28 -4.06 -12.83
N PRO A 68 -6.18 -4.73 -13.60
CA PRO A 68 -5.83 -5.97 -14.27
C PRO A 68 -4.68 -5.81 -15.28
N VAL A 69 -4.62 -4.66 -15.95
CA VAL A 69 -3.55 -4.35 -16.94
C VAL A 69 -2.23 -4.04 -16.24
N LEU A 70 -2.29 -3.41 -15.08
CA LEU A 70 -1.10 -3.01 -14.31
C LEU A 70 -0.58 -4.11 -13.39
N ALA A 71 -1.39 -5.14 -13.08
CA ALA A 71 -1.03 -6.23 -12.21
C ALA A 71 0.26 -6.98 -12.61
N PRO A 72 0.52 -7.29 -13.90
CA PRO A 72 1.77 -7.91 -14.31
C PRO A 72 3.00 -7.06 -13.99
N VAL A 73 2.89 -5.74 -14.16
CA VAL A 73 3.98 -4.79 -13.81
C VAL A 73 4.23 -4.84 -12.30
N GLY A 74 3.16 -4.76 -11.51
CA GLY A 74 3.24 -4.89 -10.05
C GLY A 74 3.87 -6.21 -9.62
N LEU A 75 3.52 -7.33 -10.28
CA LEU A 75 4.09 -8.64 -10.00
C LEU A 75 5.61 -8.69 -10.26
N VAL A 76 6.07 -8.17 -11.41
CA VAL A 76 7.50 -8.12 -11.72
C VAL A 76 8.25 -7.30 -10.67
N VAL A 77 7.73 -6.14 -10.31
CA VAL A 77 8.34 -5.30 -9.25
C VAL A 77 8.32 -6.04 -7.91
N ALA A 78 7.22 -6.73 -7.57
CA ALA A 78 7.10 -7.51 -6.33
C ALA A 78 8.12 -8.66 -6.26
N VAL A 79 8.35 -9.37 -7.36
CA VAL A 79 9.38 -10.44 -7.42
C VAL A 79 10.77 -9.85 -7.17
N VAL A 80 11.10 -8.73 -7.81
CA VAL A 80 12.39 -8.05 -7.63
C VAL A 80 12.54 -7.53 -6.18
N VAL A 81 11.53 -6.83 -5.67
CA VAL A 81 11.54 -6.30 -4.30
C VAL A 81 11.61 -7.45 -3.28
N GLY A 82 10.83 -8.52 -3.48
CA GLY A 82 10.84 -9.69 -2.61
C GLY A 82 12.22 -10.36 -2.56
N ALA A 83 12.83 -10.58 -3.70
CA ALA A 83 14.17 -11.18 -3.78
C ALA A 83 15.24 -10.30 -3.12
N LEU A 84 15.24 -8.99 -3.42
CA LEU A 84 16.23 -8.03 -2.91
C LEU A 84 16.00 -7.63 -1.44
N SER A 85 14.81 -7.86 -0.89
CA SER A 85 14.51 -7.56 0.51
C SER A 85 15.24 -8.46 1.51
N PHE A 86 15.73 -9.62 1.05
CA PHE A 86 16.29 -10.68 1.91
C PHE A 86 15.36 -11.18 3.03
N ALA A 87 14.07 -10.80 3.01
CA ALA A 87 13.09 -11.20 4.02
C ALA A 87 12.89 -12.75 4.08
N TRP A 88 13.25 -13.46 3.03
CA TRP A 88 13.29 -14.90 3.01
C TRP A 88 14.33 -15.52 3.96
N LEU A 89 15.43 -14.81 4.28
CA LEU A 89 16.46 -15.30 5.23
C LEU A 89 15.91 -15.51 6.65
N PRO A 90 15.33 -14.49 7.32
CA PRO A 90 14.66 -14.70 8.59
C PRO A 90 13.50 -15.70 8.48
N GLY A 91 12.81 -15.75 7.33
CA GLY A 91 11.81 -16.77 7.06
C GLY A 91 12.38 -18.18 7.17
N LEU A 92 13.50 -18.46 6.50
CA LEU A 92 14.16 -19.76 6.60
C LEU A 92 14.59 -20.09 8.04
N ALA A 93 15.09 -19.13 8.81
CA ALA A 93 15.44 -19.32 10.21
C ALA A 93 14.21 -19.65 11.08
N LEU A 94 13.04 -19.12 10.77
CA LEU A 94 11.79 -19.41 11.48
C LEU A 94 11.15 -20.74 11.08
N ARG A 95 11.54 -21.34 9.98
CA ARG A 95 10.89 -22.53 9.40
C ARG A 95 10.80 -23.73 10.37
N PRO A 96 11.85 -24.10 11.13
CA PRO A 96 11.75 -25.19 12.08
C PRO A 96 10.74 -24.92 13.19
N ILE A 97 10.71 -23.66 13.69
CA ILE A 97 9.81 -23.22 14.76
C ILE A 97 8.37 -23.27 14.26
N VAL A 98 8.09 -22.65 13.10
CA VAL A 98 6.75 -22.63 12.50
C VAL A 98 6.28 -24.05 12.15
N GLY A 99 7.18 -24.91 11.67
CA GLY A 99 6.88 -26.30 11.34
C GLY A 99 6.47 -27.15 12.56
N ALA A 100 7.01 -26.85 13.73
CA ALA A 100 6.69 -27.54 14.98
C ALA A 100 5.36 -27.07 15.63
N LEU A 101 4.77 -25.95 15.17
CA LEU A 101 3.54 -25.42 15.73
C LEU A 101 2.32 -26.30 15.37
N PRO A 102 1.35 -26.49 16.29
CA PRO A 102 0.06 -27.05 15.94
C PRO A 102 -0.67 -26.12 14.96
N GLY A 103 -1.62 -26.66 14.18
CA GLY A 103 -2.27 -25.97 13.06
C GLY A 103 -2.82 -24.59 13.41
N TRP A 104 -3.54 -24.44 14.51
CA TRP A 104 -4.10 -23.15 14.95
C TRP A 104 -3.00 -22.11 15.29
N ALA A 105 -1.93 -22.54 15.96
CA ALA A 105 -0.83 -21.66 16.31
C ALA A 105 -0.02 -21.25 15.07
N ARG A 106 0.08 -22.14 14.08
CA ARG A 106 0.70 -21.83 12.78
C ARG A 106 -0.10 -20.76 12.03
N VAL A 107 -1.43 -20.85 12.01
CA VAL A 107 -2.29 -19.81 11.41
C VAL A 107 -2.09 -18.47 12.13
N ALA A 108 -2.14 -18.45 13.45
CA ALA A 108 -1.91 -17.25 14.25
C ALA A 108 -0.51 -16.64 14.00
N ALA A 109 0.53 -17.47 13.97
CA ALA A 109 1.89 -17.06 13.65
C ALA A 109 1.99 -16.48 12.22
N GLY A 110 1.32 -17.10 11.24
CA GLY A 110 1.28 -16.63 9.87
C GLY A 110 0.66 -15.22 9.75
N VAL A 111 -0.47 -15.00 10.41
CA VAL A 111 -1.12 -13.67 10.46
C VAL A 111 -0.21 -12.65 11.14
N ALA A 112 0.36 -12.99 12.30
CA ALA A 112 1.21 -12.09 13.06
C ALA A 112 2.50 -11.70 12.31
N LEU A 113 3.19 -12.70 11.72
CA LEU A 113 4.41 -12.47 10.94
C LEU A 113 4.14 -11.66 9.67
N PHE A 114 3.04 -11.98 8.98
CA PHE A 114 2.62 -11.24 7.79
C PHE A 114 2.38 -9.77 8.13
N ASP A 115 1.54 -9.51 9.13
CA ASP A 115 1.14 -8.16 9.48
C ASP A 115 2.28 -7.34 10.09
N LEU A 116 3.18 -7.98 10.86
CA LEU A 116 4.41 -7.32 11.34
C LEU A 116 5.31 -6.87 10.17
N ALA A 117 5.52 -7.74 9.19
CA ALA A 117 6.34 -7.40 8.03
C ALA A 117 5.63 -6.35 7.15
N ALA A 118 4.31 -6.43 7.02
CA ALA A 118 3.49 -5.43 6.33
C ALA A 118 3.51 -4.07 7.05
N TYR A 119 3.45 -4.06 8.39
CA TYR A 119 3.61 -2.86 9.20
C TYR A 119 4.93 -2.14 8.87
N TRP A 120 6.06 -2.86 8.84
CA TRP A 120 7.35 -2.25 8.54
C TRP A 120 7.46 -1.80 7.08
N ALA A 121 6.94 -2.56 6.13
CA ALA A 121 6.89 -2.17 4.73
C ALA A 121 6.07 -0.88 4.55
N HIS A 122 4.91 -0.79 5.18
CA HIS A 122 4.04 0.38 5.17
C HIS A 122 4.67 1.58 5.88
N ARG A 123 5.27 1.37 7.05
CA ARG A 123 6.00 2.40 7.79
C ARG A 123 7.13 2.99 6.94
N TRP A 124 7.93 2.16 6.29
CA TRP A 124 9.00 2.63 5.40
C TRP A 124 8.46 3.35 4.17
N SER A 125 7.29 2.99 3.66
CA SER A 125 6.66 3.72 2.54
C SER A 125 6.33 5.17 2.91
N HIS A 126 6.15 5.47 4.19
CA HIS A 126 6.01 6.84 4.71
C HIS A 126 7.34 7.50 5.07
N GLU A 127 8.24 6.79 5.74
CA GLU A 127 9.46 7.36 6.30
C GLU A 127 10.61 7.49 5.31
N VAL A 128 10.61 6.68 4.22
CA VAL A 128 11.62 6.73 3.17
C VAL A 128 11.13 7.58 2.00
N PRO A 129 11.74 8.75 1.72
CA PRO A 129 11.23 9.70 0.70
C PRO A 129 11.06 9.08 -0.69
N PHE A 130 11.94 8.15 -1.08
CA PHE A 130 11.81 7.45 -2.36
C PHE A 130 10.56 6.58 -2.41
N LEU A 131 10.23 5.85 -1.34
CA LEU A 131 9.06 4.99 -1.24
C LEU A 131 7.78 5.82 -1.13
N TRP A 132 7.83 6.94 -0.39
CA TRP A 132 6.73 7.89 -0.29
C TRP A 132 6.24 8.39 -1.65
N ARG A 133 7.11 8.54 -2.64
CA ARG A 133 6.72 8.95 -4.00
C ARG A 133 5.65 8.03 -4.59
N PHE A 134 5.73 6.74 -4.33
CA PHE A 134 4.75 5.75 -4.79
C PHE A 134 3.53 5.74 -3.88
N HIS A 135 3.76 5.76 -2.57
CA HIS A 135 2.70 5.69 -1.56
C HIS A 135 1.88 6.99 -1.44
N SER A 136 2.44 8.14 -1.78
CA SER A 136 1.72 9.42 -1.84
C SER A 136 0.56 9.41 -2.83
N VAL A 137 0.59 8.55 -3.87
CA VAL A 137 -0.53 8.33 -4.78
C VAL A 137 -1.73 7.78 -4.01
N HIS A 138 -1.51 6.82 -3.11
CA HIS A 138 -2.53 6.26 -2.23
C HIS A 138 -3.10 7.32 -1.28
N HIS A 139 -2.23 8.11 -0.66
CA HIS A 139 -2.61 9.20 0.23
C HIS A 139 -3.19 10.44 -0.47
N SER A 140 -3.17 10.53 -1.79
CA SER A 140 -3.70 11.69 -2.53
C SER A 140 -5.23 11.79 -2.56
N ALA A 141 -5.95 10.79 -2.02
CA ALA A 141 -7.41 10.79 -1.97
C ALA A 141 -7.92 11.78 -0.91
N ALA A 142 -8.53 12.88 -1.36
CA ALA A 142 -9.16 13.86 -0.46
C ALA A 142 -10.52 13.40 0.10
N HIS A 143 -11.07 12.32 -0.41
CA HIS A 143 -12.31 11.69 0.06
C HIS A 143 -12.07 10.20 0.20
N LEU A 144 -12.30 9.68 1.40
CA LEU A 144 -12.19 8.26 1.66
C LEU A 144 -13.54 7.57 1.52
N ASP A 145 -13.54 6.50 0.78
CA ASP A 145 -14.54 5.45 0.70
C ASP A 145 -13.86 4.17 0.21
N TRP A 146 -14.56 3.06 0.17
CA TRP A 146 -13.99 1.77 -0.23
C TRP A 146 -13.36 1.81 -1.64
N VAL A 147 -13.87 2.65 -2.56
CA VAL A 147 -13.32 2.77 -3.93
C VAL A 147 -11.96 3.47 -3.91
N SER A 148 -11.78 4.45 -3.04
CA SER A 148 -10.49 5.16 -2.90
C SER A 148 -9.35 4.24 -2.45
N GLY A 149 -9.66 3.12 -1.79
CA GLY A 149 -8.69 2.07 -1.44
C GLY A 149 -8.03 1.40 -2.65
N PHE A 150 -8.61 1.52 -3.86
CA PHE A 150 -7.98 1.05 -5.09
C PHE A 150 -6.94 2.01 -5.67
N ARG A 151 -6.86 3.25 -5.19
CA ARG A 151 -5.88 4.23 -5.64
C ARG A 151 -4.49 3.84 -5.12
N VAL A 152 -3.84 2.92 -5.81
CA VAL A 152 -2.53 2.36 -5.45
C VAL A 152 -1.65 2.31 -6.69
N HIS A 153 -0.43 2.85 -6.60
CA HIS A 153 0.56 2.70 -7.65
C HIS A 153 1.03 1.23 -7.72
N PRO A 154 1.22 0.62 -8.92
CA PRO A 154 1.65 -0.78 -9.03
C PRO A 154 2.91 -1.12 -8.25
N ALA A 155 3.89 -0.21 -8.22
CA ALA A 155 5.11 -0.42 -7.45
C ALA A 155 4.91 -0.29 -5.93
N ASP A 156 3.92 0.48 -5.48
CA ASP A 156 3.56 0.59 -4.07
C ASP A 156 2.99 -0.74 -3.54
N GLY A 157 2.08 -1.37 -4.30
CA GLY A 157 1.60 -2.71 -3.98
C GLY A 157 2.73 -3.76 -3.89
N ALA A 158 3.82 -3.56 -4.63
CA ALA A 158 4.99 -4.43 -4.58
C ALA A 158 5.81 -4.30 -3.28
N LEU A 159 5.65 -3.21 -2.51
CA LEU A 159 6.27 -3.07 -1.20
C LEU A 159 5.76 -4.10 -0.19
N LEU A 160 4.60 -4.72 -0.46
CA LEU A 160 4.10 -5.86 0.32
C LEU A 160 4.73 -7.21 -0.05
N ALA A 161 5.68 -7.25 -1.00
CA ALA A 161 6.38 -8.49 -1.35
C ALA A 161 7.24 -9.07 -0.20
N PRO A 162 7.95 -8.28 0.64
CA PRO A 162 8.70 -8.81 1.77
C PRO A 162 7.88 -9.69 2.73
N PRO A 163 6.66 -9.32 3.17
CA PRO A 163 5.78 -10.21 3.93
C PRO A 163 5.55 -11.57 3.28
N PHE A 164 5.32 -11.60 1.97
CA PHE A 164 5.05 -12.85 1.25
C PHE A 164 6.28 -13.77 1.21
N VAL A 165 7.45 -13.23 0.89
CA VAL A 165 8.69 -14.06 0.83
C VAL A 165 9.16 -14.50 2.22
N LEU A 166 8.90 -13.70 3.26
CA LEU A 166 9.11 -14.09 4.65
C LEU A 166 8.31 -15.36 4.99
N LEU A 167 7.01 -15.35 4.69
CA LEU A 167 6.12 -16.47 4.98
C LEU A 167 6.47 -17.71 4.17
N LEU A 168 6.76 -17.57 2.87
CA LEU A 168 7.21 -18.68 2.04
C LEU A 168 8.50 -19.29 2.59
N GLY A 169 9.47 -18.47 3.00
CA GLY A 169 10.68 -18.91 3.68
C GLY A 169 10.38 -19.66 4.97
N ALA A 170 9.45 -19.18 5.78
CA ALA A 170 9.02 -19.80 7.02
C ALA A 170 8.22 -21.11 6.84
N GLY A 171 7.97 -21.52 5.59
CA GLY A 171 7.35 -22.80 5.27
C GLY A 171 5.83 -22.77 5.14
N PHE A 172 5.23 -21.58 5.04
CA PHE A 172 3.83 -21.46 4.67
C PHE A 172 3.64 -21.79 3.17
N THR A 173 2.50 -22.40 2.84
CA THR A 173 2.20 -22.74 1.45
C THR A 173 1.83 -21.52 0.62
N PRO A 174 2.05 -21.52 -0.71
CA PRO A 174 1.56 -20.43 -1.58
C PRO A 174 0.05 -20.17 -1.45
N ALA A 175 -0.75 -21.22 -1.20
CA ALA A 175 -2.18 -21.10 -0.97
C ALA A 175 -2.49 -20.30 0.31
N THR A 176 -1.78 -20.58 1.42
CA THR A 176 -1.93 -19.84 2.67
C THR A 176 -1.52 -18.37 2.49
N VAL A 177 -0.40 -18.15 1.82
CA VAL A 177 0.10 -16.78 1.55
C VAL A 177 -0.87 -16.02 0.65
N GLY A 178 -1.41 -16.67 -0.39
CA GLY A 178 -2.45 -16.10 -1.24
C GLY A 178 -3.74 -15.76 -0.50
N ALA A 179 -4.19 -16.64 0.40
CA ALA A 179 -5.36 -16.37 1.24
C ALA A 179 -5.16 -15.13 2.14
N LEU A 180 -3.98 -14.99 2.76
CA LEU A 180 -3.64 -13.80 3.54
C LEU A 180 -3.62 -12.53 2.68
N ALA A 181 -3.12 -12.61 1.44
CA ALA A 181 -3.15 -11.49 0.51
C ALA A 181 -4.59 -11.04 0.18
N VAL A 182 -5.50 -12.01 -0.01
CA VAL A 182 -6.92 -11.71 -0.25
C VAL A 182 -7.55 -11.06 0.98
N VAL A 183 -7.32 -11.62 2.17
CA VAL A 183 -7.82 -11.06 3.44
C VAL A 183 -7.31 -9.63 3.62
N GLN A 184 -6.01 -9.39 3.44
CA GLN A 184 -5.42 -8.05 3.52
C GLN A 184 -6.06 -7.09 2.52
N GLY A 185 -6.29 -7.54 1.29
CA GLY A 185 -6.94 -6.71 0.25
C GLY A 185 -8.37 -6.33 0.63
N VAL A 186 -9.18 -7.29 1.07
CA VAL A 186 -10.57 -7.05 1.49
C VAL A 186 -10.63 -6.15 2.72
N VAL A 187 -9.81 -6.42 3.74
CA VAL A 187 -9.72 -5.57 4.93
C VAL A 187 -9.24 -4.17 4.54
N GLY A 188 -8.23 -4.03 3.69
CA GLY A 188 -7.75 -2.74 3.21
C GLY A 188 -8.86 -1.90 2.58
N LEU A 189 -9.71 -2.48 1.73
CA LEU A 189 -10.86 -1.76 1.17
C LEU A 189 -11.86 -1.35 2.25
N PHE A 190 -12.14 -2.24 3.20
CA PHE A 190 -13.04 -1.93 4.33
C PHE A 190 -12.49 -0.82 5.22
N LEU A 191 -11.18 -0.77 5.45
CA LEU A 191 -10.55 0.28 6.25
C LEU A 191 -10.73 1.68 5.67
N HIS A 192 -10.86 1.79 4.34
CA HIS A 192 -11.16 3.05 3.64
C HIS A 192 -12.64 3.42 3.66
N ALA A 193 -13.53 2.49 4.02
CA ALA A 193 -14.96 2.69 3.95
C ALA A 193 -15.42 3.93 4.76
N ASN A 194 -16.30 4.74 4.14
CA ASN A 194 -16.85 5.95 4.74
C ASN A 194 -17.91 5.63 5.80
N VAL A 195 -17.52 4.95 6.87
CA VAL A 195 -18.41 4.53 7.94
C VAL A 195 -18.10 5.22 9.27
N ARG A 196 -19.16 5.54 10.04
CA ARG A 196 -19.05 6.28 11.31
C ARG A 196 -18.73 5.40 12.53
N TRP A 197 -18.52 4.10 12.33
CA TRP A 197 -18.30 3.16 13.42
C TRP A 197 -16.96 3.44 14.11
N ARG A 198 -17.01 3.62 15.43
CA ARG A 198 -15.78 3.82 16.22
C ARG A 198 -15.17 2.51 16.71
N LEU A 199 -15.98 1.47 16.93
CA LEU A 199 -15.55 0.14 17.37
C LEU A 199 -14.43 0.17 18.44
N ARG A 200 -14.53 1.09 19.40
CA ARG A 200 -13.45 1.45 20.33
C ARG A 200 -12.81 0.30 21.07
N PRO A 201 -13.54 -0.70 21.60
CA PRO A 201 -12.89 -1.83 22.26
C PRO A 201 -12.00 -2.62 21.29
N LEU A 202 -12.43 -2.77 20.03
CA LEU A 202 -11.75 -3.57 19.02
C LEU A 202 -10.59 -2.85 18.36
N GLN A 203 -10.61 -1.52 18.26
CA GLN A 203 -9.62 -0.75 17.46
C GLN A 203 -8.17 -0.84 17.99
N ARG A 204 -7.94 -1.42 19.16
CA ARG A 204 -6.60 -1.74 19.69
C ARG A 204 -6.15 -3.15 19.33
N VAL A 205 -7.08 -4.00 18.94
CA VAL A 205 -6.84 -5.41 18.62
C VAL A 205 -6.86 -5.64 17.12
N VAL A 206 -7.87 -5.09 16.43
CA VAL A 206 -8.03 -5.16 14.97
C VAL A 206 -8.10 -3.76 14.37
N ALA A 207 -7.48 -3.59 13.21
CA ALA A 207 -7.57 -2.35 12.45
C ALA A 207 -9.04 -2.05 12.07
N THR A 208 -9.45 -0.81 12.23
CA THR A 208 -10.80 -0.34 11.99
C THR A 208 -10.78 0.85 11.03
N PRO A 209 -11.90 1.18 10.37
CA PRO A 209 -11.97 2.39 9.55
C PRO A 209 -11.56 3.66 10.31
N GLU A 210 -11.96 3.82 11.59
CA GLU A 210 -11.54 4.95 12.42
C GLU A 210 -10.02 5.04 12.58
N PHE A 211 -9.35 3.91 12.85
CA PHE A 211 -7.90 3.81 13.00
C PHE A 211 -7.18 4.20 11.69
N HIS A 212 -7.65 3.67 10.56
CA HIS A 212 -7.05 3.90 9.25
C HIS A 212 -7.38 5.29 8.68
N HIS A 213 -8.55 5.84 8.99
CA HIS A 213 -8.88 7.22 8.64
C HIS A 213 -7.96 8.24 9.33
N TRP A 214 -7.50 7.96 10.55
CA TRP A 214 -6.45 8.75 11.20
C TRP A 214 -5.12 8.64 10.44
N HIS A 215 -4.79 7.47 9.91
CA HIS A 215 -3.61 7.26 9.09
C HIS A 215 -3.64 8.11 7.80
N HIS A 216 -4.80 8.23 7.16
CA HIS A 216 -5.00 9.05 5.96
C HIS A 216 -5.27 10.53 6.24
N ALA A 217 -5.36 10.93 7.50
CA ALA A 217 -5.66 12.32 7.84
C ALA A 217 -4.53 13.26 7.42
N ASN A 218 -4.88 14.34 6.72
CA ASN A 218 -3.98 15.46 6.50
C ASN A 218 -4.00 16.37 7.74
N ASP A 219 -3.51 15.85 8.85
CA ASP A 219 -3.43 16.48 10.15
C ASP A 219 -2.01 16.24 10.70
N PRO A 220 -1.23 17.31 11.00
CA PRO A 220 0.14 17.17 11.50
C PRO A 220 0.27 16.24 12.71
N ASP A 221 -0.74 16.19 13.55
CA ASP A 221 -0.79 15.29 14.71
C ASP A 221 -0.98 13.82 14.35
N ALA A 222 -1.47 13.51 13.15
CA ALA A 222 -1.75 12.17 12.68
C ALA A 222 -0.67 11.63 11.73
N TRP A 223 0.18 12.52 11.21
CA TRP A 223 1.27 12.09 10.34
C TRP A 223 2.16 11.07 11.04
N TRP A 224 2.65 10.09 10.30
CA TRP A 224 3.55 9.04 10.81
C TRP A 224 2.92 8.12 11.87
N THR A 225 1.61 7.86 11.77
CA THR A 225 0.87 7.01 12.73
C THR A 225 0.05 5.93 12.03
N ASN A 226 -0.32 4.88 12.78
CA ASN A 226 -1.32 3.88 12.40
C ASN A 226 -0.98 3.07 11.13
N TYR A 227 0.18 2.45 11.09
CA TYR A 227 0.65 1.72 9.90
C TYR A 227 0.11 0.30 9.75
N SER A 228 -0.40 -0.32 10.82
CA SER A 228 -0.89 -1.71 10.77
C SER A 228 -2.10 -1.87 9.86
N GLY A 229 -2.08 -2.92 9.06
CA GLY A 229 -3.19 -3.27 8.19
C GLY A 229 -4.23 -4.19 8.82
N LEU A 230 -3.83 -5.03 9.81
CA LEU A 230 -4.72 -5.95 10.50
C LEU A 230 -4.67 -5.79 12.03
N LEU A 231 -3.47 -5.73 12.61
CA LEU A 231 -3.25 -5.81 14.06
C LEU A 231 -2.58 -4.55 14.61
N PRO A 232 -3.32 -3.56 15.12
CA PRO A 232 -2.77 -2.33 15.70
C PRO A 232 -1.84 -2.54 16.90
N VAL A 233 -1.66 -3.76 17.35
CA VAL A 233 -0.67 -4.11 18.37
C VAL A 233 0.74 -3.69 17.97
N TRP A 234 1.08 -3.73 16.69
CA TRP A 234 2.39 -3.29 16.21
C TRP A 234 2.56 -1.78 16.37
N ASP A 235 1.51 -1.00 16.07
CA ASP A 235 1.55 0.44 16.34
C ASP A 235 1.66 0.76 17.84
N GLN A 236 1.06 -0.06 18.71
CA GLN A 236 1.19 0.09 20.15
C GLN A 236 2.62 -0.25 20.61
N VAL A 237 3.18 -1.35 20.11
CA VAL A 237 4.54 -1.80 20.45
C VAL A 237 5.60 -0.80 19.97
N PHE A 238 5.44 -0.27 18.74
CA PHE A 238 6.41 0.65 18.13
C PHE A 238 6.07 2.13 18.33
N GLY A 239 5.03 2.44 19.13
CA GLY A 239 4.69 3.81 19.55
C GLY A 239 4.07 4.68 18.45
N THR A 240 3.45 4.07 17.42
CA THR A 240 2.81 4.77 16.32
C THR A 240 1.28 4.76 16.40
N TYR A 241 0.69 4.16 17.42
CA TYR A 241 -0.77 4.12 17.61
C TYR A 241 -1.31 5.49 18.01
N ARG A 242 -2.25 6.03 17.22
CA ARG A 242 -2.93 7.31 17.49
C ARG A 242 -4.38 7.30 17.04
N VAL A 243 -5.30 7.21 17.97
CA VAL A 243 -6.74 7.37 17.73
C VAL A 243 -7.34 8.24 18.84
N PRO A 244 -7.37 9.58 18.68
CA PRO A 244 -7.95 10.49 19.65
C PRO A 244 -9.40 10.16 19.99
N ALA A 245 -9.75 10.28 21.26
CA ALA A 245 -11.06 9.93 21.76
C ALA A 245 -12.11 11.04 21.52
N ASP A 246 -11.66 12.26 21.52
CA ASP A 246 -12.45 13.51 21.53
C ASP A 246 -12.77 14.03 20.12
N ARG A 247 -11.94 13.73 19.14
CA ARG A 247 -12.09 14.22 17.78
C ARG A 247 -11.99 13.13 16.72
N ARG A 248 -12.27 13.47 15.47
CA ARG A 248 -12.14 12.64 14.26
C ARG A 248 -11.41 13.40 13.17
N PRO A 249 -10.68 12.73 12.26
CA PRO A 249 -10.10 13.40 11.09
C PRO A 249 -11.22 14.02 10.24
N GLN A 250 -10.96 15.24 9.77
CA GLN A 250 -11.89 15.98 8.93
C GLN A 250 -11.36 16.18 7.51
N VAL A 251 -10.04 16.25 7.37
CA VAL A 251 -9.34 16.50 6.11
C VAL A 251 -8.48 15.31 5.78
N TYR A 252 -8.58 14.82 4.56
CA TYR A 252 -7.77 13.74 4.00
C TYR A 252 -6.95 14.24 2.82
N GLY A 253 -6.04 13.42 2.35
CA GLY A 253 -5.14 13.76 1.27
C GLY A 253 -3.73 14.04 1.76
N THR A 254 -2.93 14.65 0.91
CA THR A 254 -1.53 15.00 1.20
C THR A 254 -1.18 16.35 0.59
N ASP A 255 -0.29 17.10 1.23
CA ASP A 255 0.27 18.34 0.68
C ASP A 255 1.26 18.08 -0.46
N THR A 256 1.68 16.83 -0.65
CA THR A 256 2.48 16.42 -1.81
C THR A 256 1.66 16.64 -3.09
N PRO A 257 2.18 17.38 -4.11
CA PRO A 257 1.41 17.79 -5.29
C PRO A 257 1.24 16.63 -6.29
N VAL A 258 0.58 15.56 -5.86
CA VAL A 258 0.28 14.38 -6.70
C VAL A 258 -0.76 14.77 -7.75
N PRO A 259 -0.57 14.44 -9.04
CA PRO A 259 -1.54 14.70 -10.09
C PRO A 259 -2.90 14.08 -9.80
N VAL A 260 -3.96 14.68 -10.34
CA VAL A 260 -5.34 14.22 -10.11
C VAL A 260 -5.80 13.11 -11.05
N ASP A 261 -5.11 12.90 -12.17
CA ASP A 261 -5.44 11.89 -13.18
C ASP A 261 -4.57 10.63 -13.07
N LEU A 262 -5.07 9.50 -13.59
CA LEU A 262 -4.39 8.21 -13.53
C LEU A 262 -2.99 8.24 -14.15
N VAL A 263 -2.83 8.80 -15.35
CA VAL A 263 -1.55 8.79 -16.06
C VAL A 263 -0.53 9.65 -15.30
N GLY A 264 -0.97 10.80 -14.82
CA GLY A 264 -0.19 11.65 -13.96
C GLY A 264 0.27 10.91 -12.71
N GLN A 265 -0.62 10.17 -12.04
CA GLN A 265 -0.31 9.39 -10.83
C GLN A 265 0.66 8.23 -11.10
N LEU A 266 0.50 7.52 -12.22
CA LEU A 266 1.42 6.44 -12.61
C LEU A 266 2.82 6.96 -12.99
N THR A 267 2.93 8.18 -13.48
CA THR A 267 4.22 8.79 -13.88
C THR A 267 4.84 9.66 -12.79
N TRP A 268 4.06 10.08 -11.79
CA TRP A 268 4.48 10.95 -10.69
C TRP A 268 5.73 10.45 -9.95
N PRO A 269 5.80 9.18 -9.51
CA PRO A 269 6.95 8.68 -8.79
C PRO A 269 8.24 8.67 -9.61
N LEU A 270 8.13 8.69 -10.94
CA LEU A 270 9.25 8.62 -11.86
C LEU A 270 9.84 9.99 -12.22
N ARG A 271 9.17 11.08 -11.81
CA ARG A 271 9.65 12.45 -12.09
C ARG A 271 11.00 12.69 -11.42
N GLY A 272 11.93 13.28 -12.17
CA GLY A 272 13.27 13.57 -11.68
C GLY A 272 14.19 12.34 -11.52
N LEU A 273 13.73 11.13 -11.83
CA LEU A 273 14.61 9.98 -11.92
C LEU A 273 15.46 10.06 -13.21
N PRO A 274 16.71 9.61 -13.16
CA PRO A 274 17.55 9.57 -14.34
C PRO A 274 16.96 8.63 -15.40
N ARG A 275 17.02 9.04 -16.67
CA ARG A 275 16.53 8.21 -17.78
C ARG A 275 17.27 6.88 -17.85
N PRO A 276 16.60 5.75 -18.16
CA PRO A 276 17.27 4.43 -18.22
C PRO A 276 18.53 4.42 -19.07
N GLY A 277 18.52 5.05 -20.25
CA GLY A 277 19.68 5.16 -21.11
C GLY A 277 20.83 5.99 -20.50
N TRP A 278 20.56 6.90 -19.57
CA TRP A 278 21.60 7.59 -18.82
C TRP A 278 22.21 6.68 -17.75
N VAL A 279 21.36 5.91 -17.04
CA VAL A 279 21.79 4.93 -16.02
C VAL A 279 22.74 3.90 -16.63
N LEU A 280 22.36 3.34 -17.77
CA LEU A 280 23.19 2.35 -18.47
C LEU A 280 24.53 2.91 -18.93
N ARG A 281 24.58 4.18 -19.34
CA ARG A 281 25.82 4.84 -19.78
C ARG A 281 26.71 5.34 -18.64
N HIS A 282 26.16 5.49 -17.42
CA HIS A 282 26.87 6.03 -16.27
C HIS A 282 26.69 5.17 -15.01
N PRO A 283 27.06 3.87 -15.05
CA PRO A 283 26.78 2.94 -13.96
C PRO A 283 27.44 3.34 -12.63
N VAL A 284 28.67 3.85 -12.67
CA VAL A 284 29.40 4.29 -11.47
C VAL A 284 28.75 5.54 -10.85
N ALA A 285 28.37 6.52 -11.69
CA ALA A 285 27.69 7.72 -11.20
C ALA A 285 26.31 7.39 -10.63
N THR A 286 25.61 6.43 -11.25
CA THR A 286 24.34 5.90 -10.75
C THR A 286 24.52 5.24 -9.39
N ALA A 287 25.49 4.33 -9.26
CA ALA A 287 25.78 3.64 -8.00
C ALA A 287 26.13 4.63 -6.88
N ARG A 288 26.96 5.65 -7.15
CA ARG A 288 27.28 6.71 -6.17
C ARG A 288 26.05 7.51 -5.75
N ARG A 289 25.18 7.92 -6.69
CA ARG A 289 23.93 8.63 -6.39
C ARG A 289 22.99 7.78 -5.56
N THR A 290 22.82 6.51 -5.92
CA THR A 290 21.98 5.56 -5.18
C THR A 290 22.52 5.34 -3.78
N ALA A 291 23.85 5.13 -3.62
CA ALA A 291 24.46 4.95 -2.30
C ALA A 291 24.32 6.21 -1.43
N THR A 292 24.46 7.41 -2.01
CA THR A 292 24.27 8.68 -1.29
C THR A 292 22.80 8.86 -0.86
N ALA A 293 21.85 8.55 -1.74
CA ALA A 293 20.42 8.60 -1.42
C ALA A 293 20.05 7.58 -0.34
N ALA A 294 20.57 6.35 -0.44
CA ALA A 294 20.37 5.31 0.57
C ALA A 294 20.93 5.71 1.94
N ARG A 295 22.14 6.28 1.99
CA ARG A 295 22.72 6.77 3.25
C ARG A 295 21.90 7.91 3.88
N ARG A 296 21.38 8.82 3.07
CA ARG A 296 20.47 9.89 3.54
C ARG A 296 19.16 9.30 4.06
N GLY A 297 18.56 8.35 3.33
CA GLY A 297 17.33 7.66 3.75
C GLY A 297 17.51 6.88 5.03
N LEU A 298 18.59 6.10 5.16
CA LEU A 298 18.91 5.36 6.40
C LEU A 298 19.17 6.30 7.58
N GLY A 299 19.84 7.43 7.36
CA GLY A 299 20.03 8.47 8.37
C GLY A 299 18.70 9.05 8.84
N GLN A 300 17.75 9.29 7.95
CA GLN A 300 16.41 9.79 8.29
C GLN A 300 15.60 8.74 9.07
N VAL A 301 15.61 7.48 8.63
CA VAL A 301 14.96 6.37 9.35
C VAL A 301 15.57 6.21 10.74
N TRP A 302 16.90 6.27 10.89
CA TRP A 302 17.56 6.22 12.20
C TRP A 302 17.15 7.38 13.11
N HIS A 303 17.07 8.59 12.56
CA HIS A 303 16.67 9.77 13.34
C HIS A 303 15.17 9.74 13.70
N SER A 304 14.30 9.17 12.87
CA SER A 304 12.86 9.03 13.16
C SER A 304 12.60 7.97 14.24
N THR A 305 13.40 6.90 14.27
CA THR A 305 13.29 5.87 15.30
C THR A 305 13.85 6.30 16.66
N THR A 306 14.78 7.26 16.69
CA THR A 306 15.46 7.72 17.94
C THR A 306 14.92 9.03 18.50
N ARG A 307 14.23 9.86 17.72
CA ARG A 307 13.64 11.13 18.17
C ARG A 307 12.13 11.06 18.12
N ARG A 308 11.47 11.20 19.27
CA ARG A 308 10.01 11.41 19.41
C ARG A 308 9.52 12.77 18.87
N ARG A 309 10.22 13.40 17.90
CA ARG A 309 9.80 14.66 17.26
C ARG A 309 9.62 14.41 15.76
N HIS A 310 8.43 14.75 15.27
CA HIS A 310 8.01 14.63 13.88
C HIS A 310 8.98 15.38 12.96
N PRO A 311 9.59 14.72 11.96
CA PRO A 311 10.28 15.47 10.90
C PRO A 311 9.24 16.19 10.05
N VAL A 312 9.53 17.46 9.75
CA VAL A 312 8.77 18.24 8.77
C VAL A 312 8.87 17.54 7.40
N PRO A 313 7.79 17.46 6.60
CA PRO A 313 7.87 16.94 5.24
C PRO A 313 8.95 17.70 4.47
N VAL A 314 9.91 16.97 3.89
CA VAL A 314 10.94 17.56 3.04
C VAL A 314 10.29 17.82 1.68
N PRO A 315 10.22 19.06 1.19
CA PRO A 315 9.79 19.33 -0.18
C PRO A 315 10.78 18.68 -1.15
N PHE A 316 10.27 18.07 -2.21
CA PHE A 316 11.04 17.41 -3.28
C PHE A 316 11.68 18.44 -4.22
#